data_46f88adbe58d8a6643851bf30e90b10d
#
_entry.id   46f88adbe58d8a6643851bf30e90b10d
#
_cell.length_a   1.000
_cell.length_b   1.000
_cell.length_c   1.000
_cell.angle_alpha   90.00
_cell.angle_beta   90.00
_cell.angle_gamma   90.00
#
_symmetry.space_group_name_H-M   'P 1'
#
loop_
_entity.id
_entity.type
_entity.pdbx_description
1 polymer ?
#
loop_
_entity_poly.entity_id
_entity_poly.type
_entity_poly.pdbx_seq_one_letter_code
_entity_poly.pdbx_strand_id
1 'polypeptide(L)'
;MNSAGTDSAATGSAGTDRAPAARSGAPARRGPRERLAALVSPPRVNALDVARALAILGMIGAHVGDIPPFDPTWPASYLSIVHGNSSMLFAVLAGISIALVTGRRRIPEPAELPRLRASLLGRGIAIFLIGLVLEMMGTGVAVILTFYGVVYIAALPVIRLRPSRLLLLALPIALLGPVLVTLSEMLSLGSYGPGADLVLTGSYRFTSWAPLILLGMALGRMPLDRPGVAARIAAIGTGAAVLATAAGMALAALLGTLAPEVYGPEAESAASSAVVEDSAEEEDEPGLGWDGYGESLAEMDPAWELGESVISLTPHSGSTLEIFRSGGIALAVIGGLLLIARPLRWLLLPLSAMGSMPLTAYSVHLVSLVVLASPGGWIADNRVWVASALGLLVACTAWSALKGRGPLERVTAWAARRAGQAVPAAAPGPAPRSAVR
;
A
#
# COMPACT_ATOMS: atom_id res chain seq x y z
N MET A 1 97.08 21.87 -18.48
CA MET A 1 97.24 21.13 -19.72
C MET A 1 95.90 20.47 -20.01
N ASN A 2 95.25 20.97 -21.03
CA ASN A 2 94.54 20.32 -22.11
C ASN A 2 93.57 19.21 -21.72
N SER A 3 92.42 19.09 -22.28
CA SER A 3 91.75 19.71 -23.46
C SER A 3 90.30 19.16 -23.50
N ALA A 4 89.44 20.01 -23.92
CA ALA A 4 88.45 19.80 -25.00
C ALA A 4 87.66 18.47 -24.97
N GLY A 5 86.41 18.51 -24.89
CA GLY A 5 85.36 18.93 -25.80
C GLY A 5 84.58 17.73 -26.24
N THR A 6 83.40 17.81 -26.32
CA THR A 6 82.52 17.73 -27.49
C THR A 6 81.04 17.44 -27.09
N ASP A 7 80.21 18.30 -27.58
CA ASP A 7 78.70 18.14 -27.61
C ASP A 7 78.27 16.84 -28.30
N SER A 8 77.22 16.24 -27.74
CA SER A 8 76.36 15.39 -28.52
C SER A 8 74.92 15.55 -28.11
N ALA A 9 74.17 16.19 -28.98
CA ALA A 9 72.73 16.34 -28.89
C ALA A 9 72.05 14.97 -29.02
N ALA A 10 71.27 14.62 -28.01
CA ALA A 10 70.32 13.49 -28.05
C ALA A 10 68.92 14.00 -28.13
N THR A 11 68.35 13.87 -29.29
CA THR A 11 66.91 14.09 -29.57
C THR A 11 65.99 13.21 -28.70
N GLY A 12 65.31 13.77 -27.75
CA GLY A 12 64.28 13.09 -26.96
C GLY A 12 62.98 12.90 -27.77
N SER A 13 62.66 11.69 -28.07
CA SER A 13 61.34 11.30 -28.60
C SER A 13 60.29 11.42 -27.52
N ALA A 14 59.34 12.32 -27.70
CA ALA A 14 58.14 12.44 -26.85
C ALA A 14 57.24 11.21 -27.07
N GLY A 15 57.31 10.27 -26.14
CA GLY A 15 56.37 9.18 -26.01
C GLY A 15 55.02 9.74 -25.52
N THR A 16 54.06 9.84 -26.42
CA THR A 16 52.68 10.12 -26.06
C THR A 16 52.12 8.90 -25.31
N ASP A 17 52.14 8.95 -23.99
CA ASP A 17 51.45 8.03 -23.12
C ASP A 17 49.94 8.26 -23.30
N ARG A 18 49.30 7.54 -24.24
CA ARG A 18 47.89 7.45 -24.39
C ARG A 18 47.36 6.64 -23.21
N ALA A 19 46.81 7.30 -22.19
CA ALA A 19 45.97 6.67 -21.19
C ALA A 19 44.91 5.79 -21.87
N PRO A 20 44.71 4.54 -21.43
CA PRO A 20 43.73 3.66 -22.05
C PRO A 20 42.36 4.27 -21.88
N ALA A 21 41.71 4.59 -23.00
CA ALA A 21 40.33 5.06 -23.05
C ALA A 21 39.45 4.08 -22.24
N ALA A 22 38.87 4.57 -21.14
CA ALA A 22 37.91 3.84 -20.36
C ALA A 22 36.79 3.37 -21.31
N ARG A 23 36.81 2.10 -21.67
CA ARG A 23 35.72 1.48 -22.42
C ARG A 23 34.44 1.69 -21.61
N SER A 24 33.55 2.56 -22.06
CA SER A 24 32.19 2.67 -21.62
C SER A 24 31.45 1.39 -22.03
N GLY A 25 31.72 0.31 -21.29
CA GLY A 25 31.05 -0.97 -21.47
C GLY A 25 29.57 -0.77 -21.12
N ALA A 26 28.70 -0.89 -22.11
CA ALA A 26 27.28 -1.03 -21.85
C ALA A 26 27.10 -2.11 -20.74
N PRO A 27 26.24 -1.87 -19.71
CA PRO A 27 26.12 -2.82 -18.59
C PRO A 27 25.76 -4.20 -19.13
N ALA A 28 26.63 -5.18 -18.85
CA ALA A 28 26.45 -6.56 -19.28
C ALA A 28 25.04 -7.03 -18.93
N ARG A 29 24.32 -7.60 -19.90
CA ARG A 29 22.95 -8.09 -19.70
C ARG A 29 23.00 -9.23 -18.68
N ARG A 30 22.50 -8.99 -17.46
CA ARG A 30 22.41 -10.00 -16.41
C ARG A 30 21.66 -11.23 -16.90
N GLY A 31 22.23 -12.42 -16.67
CA GLY A 31 21.60 -13.69 -16.95
C GLY A 31 20.38 -13.97 -16.06
N PRO A 32 19.54 -14.97 -16.39
CA PRO A 32 18.35 -15.31 -15.62
C PRO A 32 18.64 -15.57 -14.14
N ARG A 33 19.66 -16.36 -13.84
CA ARG A 33 20.09 -16.69 -12.45
C ARG A 33 20.53 -15.44 -11.67
N GLU A 34 21.26 -14.54 -12.30
CA GLU A 34 21.72 -13.28 -11.68
C GLU A 34 20.54 -12.34 -11.37
N ARG A 35 19.52 -12.30 -12.24
CA ARG A 35 18.30 -11.52 -12.00
C ARG A 35 17.52 -12.04 -10.81
N LEU A 36 17.34 -13.35 -10.71
CA LEU A 36 16.67 -13.98 -9.56
C LEU A 36 17.47 -13.77 -8.27
N ALA A 37 18.80 -13.97 -8.30
CA ALA A 37 19.65 -13.70 -7.15
C ALA A 37 19.55 -12.25 -6.66
N ALA A 38 19.44 -11.29 -7.57
CA ALA A 38 19.30 -9.87 -7.25
C ALA A 38 17.98 -9.54 -6.50
N LEU A 39 16.94 -10.36 -6.63
CA LEU A 39 15.68 -10.18 -5.89
C LEU A 39 15.83 -10.46 -4.39
N VAL A 40 16.72 -11.38 -4.04
CA VAL A 40 16.89 -11.87 -2.67
C VAL A 40 18.21 -11.41 -2.02
N SER A 41 18.94 -10.53 -2.69
CA SER A 41 20.26 -10.03 -2.24
C SER A 41 20.21 -8.54 -1.88
N PRO A 42 21.03 -8.08 -0.91
CA PRO A 42 21.18 -6.68 -0.61
C PRO A 42 21.57 -5.85 -1.86
N PRO A 43 21.17 -4.57 -1.91
CA PRO A 43 20.52 -3.75 -0.90
C PRO A 43 18.99 -3.90 -0.82
N ARG A 44 18.40 -4.89 -1.51
CA ARG A 44 16.96 -5.12 -1.54
C ARG A 44 16.48 -5.76 -0.24
N VAL A 45 15.37 -5.26 0.29
CA VAL A 45 14.71 -5.81 1.49
C VAL A 45 13.64 -6.79 1.01
N ASN A 46 14.04 -8.04 0.73
CA ASN A 46 13.15 -9.07 0.17
C ASN A 46 11.92 -9.35 1.04
N ALA A 47 12.00 -9.14 2.36
CA ALA A 47 10.86 -9.25 3.27
C ALA A 47 9.66 -8.39 2.84
N LEU A 48 9.92 -7.17 2.33
CA LEU A 48 8.86 -6.27 1.86
C LEU A 48 8.24 -6.77 0.55
N ASP A 49 9.02 -7.41 -0.31
CA ASP A 49 8.48 -8.02 -1.53
C ASP A 49 7.65 -9.25 -1.16
N VAL A 50 8.11 -10.09 -0.23
CA VAL A 50 7.31 -11.22 0.28
C VAL A 50 6.00 -10.73 0.90
N ALA A 51 6.04 -9.68 1.71
CA ALA A 51 4.83 -9.09 2.31
C ALA A 51 3.83 -8.61 1.24
N ARG A 52 4.31 -7.97 0.15
CA ARG A 52 3.44 -7.58 -0.98
C ARG A 52 2.83 -8.78 -1.68
N ALA A 53 3.59 -9.85 -1.87
CA ALA A 53 3.06 -11.07 -2.45
C ALA A 53 1.98 -11.69 -1.56
N LEU A 54 2.20 -11.78 -0.25
CA LEU A 54 1.19 -12.27 0.69
C LEU A 54 -0.08 -11.42 0.67
N ALA A 55 0.06 -10.09 0.61
CA ALA A 55 -1.09 -9.19 0.48
C ALA A 55 -1.89 -9.47 -0.81
N ILE A 56 -1.20 -9.66 -1.95
CA ILE A 56 -1.88 -9.97 -3.22
C ILE A 56 -2.52 -11.36 -3.18
N LEU A 57 -1.82 -12.37 -2.66
CA LEU A 57 -2.38 -13.72 -2.52
C LEU A 57 -3.61 -13.74 -1.63
N GLY A 58 -3.61 -12.95 -0.56
CA GLY A 58 -4.76 -12.79 0.31
C GLY A 58 -5.91 -12.03 -0.37
N MET A 59 -5.62 -10.98 -1.18
CA MET A 59 -6.65 -10.31 -1.97
C MET A 59 -7.27 -11.25 -3.02
N ILE A 60 -6.47 -12.10 -3.67
CA ILE A 60 -7.01 -13.14 -4.56
C ILE A 60 -7.97 -14.04 -3.78
N GLY A 61 -7.60 -14.47 -2.58
CA GLY A 61 -8.46 -15.27 -1.72
C GLY A 61 -9.74 -14.58 -1.32
N ALA A 62 -9.68 -13.29 -0.99
CA ALA A 62 -10.86 -12.51 -0.67
C ALA A 62 -11.83 -12.32 -1.86
N HIS A 63 -11.31 -12.38 -3.11
CA HIS A 63 -12.11 -12.19 -4.32
C HIS A 63 -12.68 -13.48 -4.91
N VAL A 64 -12.01 -14.62 -4.72
CA VAL A 64 -12.43 -15.88 -5.35
C VAL A 64 -12.47 -17.06 -4.38
N GLY A 65 -12.09 -16.87 -3.11
CA GLY A 65 -12.10 -17.94 -2.11
C GLY A 65 -13.51 -18.18 -1.57
N ASP A 66 -13.86 -19.43 -1.40
CA ASP A 66 -15.00 -19.85 -0.58
C ASP A 66 -14.50 -19.98 0.87
N ILE A 67 -14.52 -18.87 1.59
CA ILE A 67 -13.96 -18.77 2.93
C ILE A 67 -15.10 -18.45 3.90
N PRO A 68 -15.39 -19.36 4.84
CA PRO A 68 -16.45 -19.15 5.83
C PRO A 68 -16.09 -18.03 6.81
N PRO A 69 -17.09 -17.43 7.48
CA PRO A 69 -16.87 -16.53 8.61
C PRO A 69 -15.96 -17.16 9.66
N PHE A 70 -15.26 -16.33 10.43
CA PHE A 70 -14.33 -16.82 11.46
C PHE A 70 -15.06 -17.57 12.56
N ASP A 71 -14.66 -18.83 12.79
CA ASP A 71 -15.08 -19.69 13.89
C ASP A 71 -13.84 -20.31 14.52
N PRO A 72 -13.54 -20.05 15.81
CA PRO A 72 -12.36 -20.58 16.50
C PRO A 72 -12.32 -22.10 16.59
N THR A 73 -13.45 -22.78 16.44
CA THR A 73 -13.56 -24.24 16.45
C THR A 73 -13.33 -24.89 15.10
N TRP A 74 -13.40 -24.09 14.02
CA TRP A 74 -13.28 -24.56 12.64
C TRP A 74 -12.02 -24.01 11.94
N PRO A 75 -10.93 -24.78 11.83
CA PRO A 75 -9.65 -24.29 11.29
C PRO A 75 -9.71 -23.72 9.86
N ALA A 76 -10.65 -24.18 9.01
CA ALA A 76 -10.82 -23.66 7.66
C ALA A 76 -11.24 -22.17 7.67
N SER A 77 -11.97 -21.74 8.71
CA SER A 77 -12.39 -20.36 8.88
C SER A 77 -11.25 -19.39 9.19
N TYR A 78 -10.08 -19.89 9.65
CA TYR A 78 -8.92 -19.04 9.93
C TYR A 78 -8.38 -18.33 8.68
N LEU A 79 -8.70 -18.84 7.49
CA LEU A 79 -8.40 -18.16 6.23
C LEU A 79 -9.16 -16.84 6.08
N SER A 80 -10.25 -16.62 6.83
CA SER A 80 -10.98 -15.34 6.85
C SER A 80 -10.11 -14.13 7.24
N ILE A 81 -8.94 -14.37 7.85
CA ILE A 81 -7.95 -13.33 8.13
C ILE A 81 -7.51 -12.58 6.86
N VAL A 82 -7.68 -13.13 5.67
CA VAL A 82 -7.33 -12.43 4.42
C VAL A 82 -8.29 -11.31 4.10
N HIS A 83 -9.57 -11.40 4.54
CA HIS A 83 -10.57 -10.36 4.32
C HIS A 83 -10.19 -9.07 5.06
N GLY A 84 -10.21 -7.95 4.38
CA GLY A 84 -9.81 -6.64 4.90
C GLY A 84 -8.29 -6.52 5.16
N ASN A 85 -7.70 -7.46 5.90
CA ASN A 85 -6.30 -7.37 6.34
C ASN A 85 -5.29 -7.38 5.19
N SER A 86 -5.59 -8.07 4.08
CA SER A 86 -4.70 -8.14 2.92
C SER A 86 -4.53 -6.78 2.23
N SER A 87 -5.61 -6.06 2.04
CA SER A 87 -5.63 -4.72 1.47
C SER A 87 -5.02 -3.69 2.44
N MET A 88 -5.29 -3.78 3.73
CA MET A 88 -4.71 -2.93 4.78
C MET A 88 -3.18 -3.13 4.90
N LEU A 89 -2.69 -4.39 4.82
CA LEU A 89 -1.26 -4.69 4.72
C LEU A 89 -0.65 -4.01 3.48
N PHE A 90 -1.35 -4.06 2.35
CA PHE A 90 -0.88 -3.42 1.12
C PHE A 90 -0.81 -1.90 1.25
N ALA A 91 -1.71 -1.26 2.03
CA ALA A 91 -1.66 0.17 2.34
C ALA A 91 -0.39 0.56 3.12
N VAL A 92 -0.05 -0.19 4.18
CA VAL A 92 1.19 0.02 4.92
C VAL A 92 2.41 -0.13 4.01
N LEU A 93 2.42 -1.14 3.13
CA LEU A 93 3.50 -1.38 2.16
C LEU A 93 3.59 -0.28 1.09
N ALA A 94 2.46 0.33 0.69
CA ALA A 94 2.45 1.50 -0.18
C ALA A 94 3.12 2.70 0.49
N GLY A 95 2.81 2.97 1.76
CA GLY A 95 3.48 3.98 2.56
C GLY A 95 4.99 3.75 2.68
N ILE A 96 5.41 2.52 2.97
CA ILE A 96 6.84 2.15 2.98
C ILE A 96 7.46 2.43 1.61
N SER A 97 6.77 2.09 0.51
CA SER A 97 7.27 2.30 -0.86
C SER A 97 7.45 3.78 -1.18
N ILE A 98 6.52 4.65 -0.76
CA ILE A 98 6.66 6.10 -0.89
C ILE A 98 7.90 6.59 -0.12
N ALA A 99 8.10 6.15 1.13
CA ALA A 99 9.27 6.53 1.92
C ALA A 99 10.59 6.07 1.28
N LEU A 100 10.63 4.85 0.73
CA LEU A 100 11.83 4.31 0.06
C LEU A 100 12.19 5.12 -1.20
N VAL A 101 11.21 5.54 -1.99
CA VAL A 101 11.43 6.34 -3.21
C VAL A 101 11.79 7.79 -2.87
N THR A 102 11.33 8.32 -1.73
CA THR A 102 11.54 9.71 -1.31
C THR A 102 12.77 9.93 -0.42
N GLY A 103 13.73 9.01 -0.42
CA GLY A 103 15.01 9.16 0.27
C GLY A 103 15.21 8.22 1.46
N ARG A 104 14.26 7.35 1.79
CA ARG A 104 14.33 6.39 2.90
C ARG A 104 14.60 7.10 4.24
N ARG A 105 15.80 6.98 4.80
CA ARG A 105 16.21 7.62 6.06
C ARG A 105 16.59 9.10 5.89
N ARG A 106 16.98 9.50 4.69
CA ARG A 106 17.34 10.88 4.37
C ARG A 106 16.08 11.68 4.06
N ILE A 107 15.87 12.77 4.78
CA ILE A 107 14.80 13.71 4.44
C ILE A 107 15.25 14.50 3.20
N PRO A 108 14.44 14.58 2.13
CA PRO A 108 14.80 15.31 0.92
C PRO A 108 15.09 16.80 1.21
N GLU A 109 16.11 17.34 0.58
CA GLU A 109 16.42 18.76 0.65
C GLU A 109 15.39 19.61 -0.13
N PRO A 110 15.19 20.89 0.25
CA PRO A 110 14.25 21.75 -0.45
C PRO A 110 14.49 21.83 -1.95
N ALA A 111 15.74 21.83 -2.39
CA ALA A 111 16.13 21.89 -3.80
C ALA A 111 15.75 20.64 -4.61
N GLU A 112 15.61 19.47 -3.94
CA GLU A 112 15.24 18.20 -4.59
C GLU A 112 13.72 18.04 -4.73
N LEU A 113 12.94 18.79 -3.92
CA LEU A 113 11.48 18.62 -3.80
C LEU A 113 10.71 18.77 -5.10
N PRO A 114 10.95 19.77 -5.95
CA PRO A 114 10.17 19.95 -7.17
C PRO A 114 10.25 18.73 -8.09
N ARG A 115 11.46 18.20 -8.29
CA ARG A 115 11.68 17.00 -9.10
C ARG A 115 11.08 15.75 -8.46
N LEU A 116 11.22 15.61 -7.15
CA LEU A 116 10.70 14.46 -6.41
C LEU A 116 9.18 14.46 -6.43
N ARG A 117 8.54 15.60 -6.20
CA ARG A 117 7.08 15.78 -6.28
C ARG A 117 6.56 15.48 -7.69
N ALA A 118 7.20 16.01 -8.71
CA ALA A 118 6.83 15.71 -10.10
C ALA A 118 6.96 14.21 -10.41
N SER A 119 8.02 13.56 -9.93
CA SER A 119 8.21 12.11 -10.10
C SER A 119 7.12 11.29 -9.39
N LEU A 120 6.72 11.66 -8.17
CA LEU A 120 5.62 11.00 -7.46
C LEU A 120 4.28 11.25 -8.14
N LEU A 121 4.03 12.48 -8.60
CA LEU A 121 2.82 12.83 -9.36
C LEU A 121 2.72 12.00 -10.64
N GLY A 122 3.78 11.93 -11.43
CA GLY A 122 3.80 11.12 -12.65
C GLY A 122 3.56 9.63 -12.38
N ARG A 123 4.06 9.11 -11.24
CA ARG A 123 3.77 7.75 -10.80
C ARG A 123 2.32 7.59 -10.39
N GLY A 124 1.78 8.52 -9.59
CA GLY A 124 0.39 8.51 -9.12
C GLY A 124 -0.59 8.53 -10.29
N ILE A 125 -0.40 9.44 -11.25
CA ILE A 125 -1.22 9.52 -12.47
C ILE A 125 -1.17 8.20 -13.25
N ALA A 126 0.00 7.60 -13.44
CA ALA A 126 0.11 6.35 -14.18
C ALA A 126 -0.61 5.19 -13.44
N ILE A 127 -0.53 5.12 -12.12
CA ILE A 127 -1.25 4.11 -11.31
C ILE A 127 -2.75 4.36 -11.41
N PHE A 128 -3.20 5.61 -11.29
CA PHE A 128 -4.61 6.00 -11.39
C PHE A 128 -5.21 5.58 -12.74
N LEU A 129 -4.52 5.90 -13.84
CA LEU A 129 -4.99 5.54 -15.18
C LEU A 129 -5.03 4.01 -15.41
N ILE A 130 -4.09 3.26 -14.85
CA ILE A 130 -4.13 1.80 -14.89
C ILE A 130 -5.33 1.30 -14.09
N GLY A 131 -5.59 1.87 -12.90
CA GLY A 131 -6.76 1.57 -12.09
C GLY A 131 -8.06 1.82 -12.84
N LEU A 132 -8.19 2.99 -13.46
CA LEU A 132 -9.38 3.36 -14.23
C LEU A 132 -9.66 2.39 -15.39
N VAL A 133 -8.61 1.94 -16.10
CA VAL A 133 -8.77 0.91 -17.15
C VAL A 133 -9.28 -0.41 -16.57
N LEU A 134 -8.82 -0.80 -15.38
CA LEU A 134 -9.30 -2.03 -14.72
C LEU A 134 -10.75 -1.89 -14.24
N GLU A 135 -11.15 -0.73 -13.71
CA GLU A 135 -12.56 -0.46 -13.35
C GLU A 135 -13.49 -0.58 -14.56
N MET A 136 -13.08 -0.03 -15.72
CA MET A 136 -13.85 -0.12 -16.97
C MET A 136 -14.04 -1.55 -17.46
N MET A 137 -13.30 -2.54 -16.95
CA MET A 137 -13.44 -3.94 -17.31
C MET A 137 -14.60 -4.66 -16.59
N GLY A 138 -15.22 -4.01 -15.59
CA GLY A 138 -16.31 -4.62 -14.82
C GLY A 138 -15.84 -5.85 -14.03
N THR A 139 -14.81 -5.69 -13.21
CA THR A 139 -14.16 -6.84 -12.51
C THR A 139 -15.00 -7.45 -11.37
N GLY A 140 -16.17 -6.88 -11.05
CA GLY A 140 -17.01 -7.30 -9.91
C GLY A 140 -16.42 -7.01 -8.53
N VAL A 141 -15.23 -6.42 -8.47
CA VAL A 141 -14.55 -6.05 -7.21
C VAL A 141 -14.05 -4.61 -7.28
N ALA A 142 -14.01 -3.93 -6.15
CA ALA A 142 -13.50 -2.57 -6.04
C ALA A 142 -12.00 -2.53 -6.39
N VAL A 143 -11.62 -1.67 -7.34
CA VAL A 143 -10.24 -1.55 -7.81
C VAL A 143 -9.47 -0.54 -6.97
N ILE A 144 -8.56 -1.03 -6.12
CA ILE A 144 -7.79 -0.18 -5.19
C ILE A 144 -6.77 0.75 -5.88
N LEU A 145 -6.46 0.56 -7.17
CA LEU A 145 -5.38 1.31 -7.84
C LEU A 145 -5.74 2.77 -8.12
N THR A 146 -6.99 3.09 -8.39
CA THR A 146 -7.47 4.47 -8.52
C THR A 146 -7.24 5.24 -7.23
N PHE A 147 -7.62 4.65 -6.10
CA PHE A 147 -7.33 5.20 -4.78
C PHE A 147 -5.82 5.37 -4.54
N TYR A 148 -4.98 4.39 -4.89
CA TYR A 148 -3.52 4.54 -4.74
C TYR A 148 -2.94 5.65 -5.61
N GLY A 149 -3.48 5.89 -6.79
CA GLY A 149 -3.11 7.06 -7.59
C GLY A 149 -3.29 8.36 -6.82
N VAL A 150 -4.46 8.53 -6.17
CA VAL A 150 -4.78 9.68 -5.29
C VAL A 150 -3.83 9.74 -4.08
N VAL A 151 -3.53 8.61 -3.44
CA VAL A 151 -2.61 8.51 -2.30
C VAL A 151 -1.21 9.05 -2.62
N TYR A 152 -0.66 8.76 -3.81
CA TYR A 152 0.63 9.31 -4.22
C TYR A 152 0.61 10.85 -4.30
N ILE A 153 -0.51 11.43 -4.68
CA ILE A 153 -0.72 12.89 -4.72
C ILE A 153 -0.88 13.43 -3.29
N ALA A 154 -1.72 12.80 -2.49
CA ALA A 154 -1.95 13.18 -1.09
C ALA A 154 -0.69 13.09 -0.22
N ALA A 155 0.27 12.23 -0.58
CA ALA A 155 1.54 12.11 0.12
C ALA A 155 2.50 13.30 -0.14
N LEU A 156 2.30 14.11 -1.19
CA LEU A 156 3.23 15.19 -1.60
C LEU A 156 3.54 16.22 -0.49
N PRO A 157 2.59 16.70 0.33
CA PRO A 157 2.90 17.63 1.41
C PRO A 157 3.68 16.99 2.57
N VAL A 158 3.51 15.69 2.82
CA VAL A 158 4.06 14.99 4.00
C VAL A 158 5.40 14.29 3.75
N ILE A 159 5.94 14.30 2.52
CA ILE A 159 7.19 13.60 2.17
C ILE A 159 8.43 14.07 2.94
N ARG A 160 8.40 15.22 3.60
CA ARG A 160 9.49 15.72 4.44
C ARG A 160 9.27 15.52 5.94
N LEU A 161 8.14 15.00 6.35
CA LEU A 161 7.85 14.82 7.76
C LEU A 161 8.73 13.71 8.35
N ARG A 162 9.22 13.91 9.56
CA ARG A 162 9.94 12.91 10.37
C ARG A 162 8.98 11.78 10.77
N PRO A 163 9.46 10.55 11.06
CA PRO A 163 8.61 9.45 11.48
C PRO A 163 7.63 9.80 12.61
N SER A 164 8.10 10.50 13.64
CA SER A 164 7.25 10.92 14.75
C SER A 164 6.12 11.85 14.34
N ARG A 165 6.36 12.79 13.42
CA ARG A 165 5.31 13.69 12.91
C ARG A 165 4.32 12.96 12.00
N LEU A 166 4.77 11.94 11.22
CA LEU A 166 3.88 11.08 10.44
C LEU A 166 2.95 10.30 11.36
N LEU A 167 3.47 9.73 12.46
CA LEU A 167 2.65 9.02 13.44
C LEU A 167 1.72 9.98 14.22
N LEU A 168 2.20 11.19 14.57
CA LEU A 168 1.39 12.21 15.21
C LEU A 168 0.22 12.68 14.32
N LEU A 169 0.41 12.68 13.00
CA LEU A 169 -0.67 12.96 12.04
C LEU A 169 -1.59 11.74 11.83
N ALA A 170 -1.04 10.53 11.82
CA ALA A 170 -1.81 9.31 11.62
C ALA A 170 -2.78 9.04 12.76
N LEU A 171 -2.38 9.28 14.00
CA LEU A 171 -3.15 8.95 15.19
C LEU A 171 -4.50 9.68 15.26
N PRO A 172 -4.59 11.03 15.14
CA PRO A 172 -5.89 11.70 15.16
C PRO A 172 -6.77 11.32 13.97
N ILE A 173 -6.21 11.05 12.80
CA ILE A 173 -7.00 10.58 11.65
C ILE A 173 -7.58 9.20 11.94
N ALA A 174 -6.83 8.29 12.56
CA ALA A 174 -7.32 6.96 12.92
C ALA A 174 -8.40 6.99 14.01
N LEU A 175 -8.30 7.94 14.96
CA LEU A 175 -9.25 8.03 16.07
C LEU A 175 -10.53 8.81 15.73
N LEU A 176 -10.39 9.92 15.01
CA LEU A 176 -11.48 10.84 14.74
C LEU A 176 -12.06 10.68 13.33
N GLY A 177 -11.25 10.19 12.38
CA GLY A 177 -11.65 10.07 10.99
C GLY A 177 -12.91 9.23 10.78
N PRO A 178 -13.00 8.01 11.32
CA PRO A 178 -14.21 7.18 11.20
C PRO A 178 -15.46 7.89 11.71
N VAL A 179 -15.40 8.45 12.92
CA VAL A 179 -16.51 9.17 13.54
C VAL A 179 -16.95 10.38 12.70
N LEU A 180 -15.99 11.16 12.19
CA LEU A 180 -16.30 12.34 11.36
C LEU A 180 -16.90 11.96 10.01
N VAL A 181 -16.48 10.86 9.41
CA VAL A 181 -17.08 10.35 8.16
C VAL A 181 -18.49 9.86 8.44
N THR A 182 -18.71 9.02 9.43
CA THR A 182 -20.05 8.55 9.81
C THR A 182 -20.98 9.72 10.10
N LEU A 183 -20.52 10.72 10.87
CA LEU A 183 -21.31 11.92 11.11
C LEU A 183 -21.65 12.67 9.82
N SER A 184 -20.73 12.75 8.86
CA SER A 184 -21.00 13.37 7.55
C SER A 184 -21.97 12.53 6.71
N GLU A 185 -21.90 11.21 6.80
CA GLU A 185 -22.82 10.27 6.15
C GLU A 185 -24.26 10.45 6.69
N MET A 186 -24.40 10.49 7.99
CA MET A 186 -25.70 10.76 8.63
C MET A 186 -26.27 12.11 8.21
N LEU A 187 -25.49 13.19 8.33
CA LEU A 187 -25.94 14.55 7.99
C LEU A 187 -26.29 14.75 6.51
N SER A 188 -25.75 13.93 5.62
CA SER A 188 -26.07 13.97 4.19
C SER A 188 -27.11 12.93 3.78
N LEU A 189 -27.65 12.15 4.74
CA LEU A 189 -28.56 11.01 4.49
C LEU A 189 -28.00 10.06 3.42
N GLY A 190 -26.68 9.81 3.44
CA GLY A 190 -25.99 8.94 2.46
C GLY A 190 -25.90 9.52 1.04
N SER A 191 -26.42 10.71 0.79
CA SER A 191 -26.46 11.32 -0.55
C SER A 191 -25.15 12.04 -0.87
N TYR A 192 -24.30 11.39 -1.67
CA TYR A 192 -22.99 11.92 -2.08
C TYR A 192 -22.81 11.97 -3.59
N GLY A 193 -21.99 12.92 -4.05
CA GLY A 193 -21.51 12.91 -5.39
C GLY A 193 -20.27 12.02 -5.59
N PRO A 194 -19.96 11.58 -6.82
CA PRO A 194 -18.87 10.64 -7.14
C PRO A 194 -17.48 11.04 -6.61
N GLY A 195 -17.24 12.34 -6.40
CA GLY A 195 -15.98 12.83 -5.84
C GLY A 195 -15.83 12.54 -4.35
N ALA A 196 -16.93 12.61 -3.59
CA ALA A 196 -16.96 12.25 -2.18
C ALA A 196 -16.81 10.74 -2.00
N ASP A 197 -17.49 9.95 -2.82
CA ASP A 197 -17.36 8.49 -2.81
C ASP A 197 -15.93 8.01 -3.02
N LEU A 198 -15.22 8.63 -3.96
CA LEU A 198 -13.82 8.25 -4.22
C LEU A 198 -12.91 8.43 -2.99
N VAL A 199 -13.20 9.41 -2.11
CA VAL A 199 -12.27 9.86 -1.07
C VAL A 199 -12.79 9.62 0.33
N LEU A 200 -14.09 9.81 0.59
CA LEU A 200 -14.66 9.82 1.95
C LEU A 200 -15.48 8.58 2.25
N THR A 201 -16.35 8.15 1.34
CA THR A 201 -17.43 7.21 1.64
C THR A 201 -17.32 5.88 0.90
N GLY A 202 -16.68 5.82 -0.24
CA GLY A 202 -16.54 4.61 -1.05
C GLY A 202 -15.75 3.48 -0.37
N SER A 203 -15.57 2.37 -1.07
CA SER A 203 -14.89 1.14 -0.57
C SER A 203 -13.49 1.38 0.01
N TYR A 204 -12.86 2.51 -0.32
CA TYR A 204 -11.52 2.88 0.15
C TYR A 204 -11.53 4.25 0.81
N ARG A 205 -12.18 4.37 1.97
CA ARG A 205 -12.28 5.62 2.74
C ARG A 205 -10.89 6.16 3.09
N PHE A 206 -10.60 7.39 2.66
CA PHE A 206 -9.27 8.00 2.90
C PHE A 206 -8.93 8.08 4.39
N THR A 207 -9.90 8.30 5.25
CA THR A 207 -9.73 8.39 6.71
C THR A 207 -9.26 7.08 7.33
N SER A 208 -9.66 5.93 6.79
CA SER A 208 -9.23 4.62 7.27
C SER A 208 -7.87 4.21 6.71
N TRP A 209 -7.56 4.61 5.48
CA TRP A 209 -6.35 4.19 4.78
C TRP A 209 -5.17 5.13 5.00
N ALA A 210 -5.41 6.45 5.15
CA ALA A 210 -4.34 7.43 5.36
C ALA A 210 -3.49 7.13 6.62
N PRO A 211 -4.05 6.75 7.78
CA PRO A 211 -3.27 6.36 8.95
C PRO A 211 -2.29 5.21 8.66
N LEU A 212 -2.72 4.20 7.92
CA LEU A 212 -1.90 3.03 7.57
C LEU A 212 -0.78 3.40 6.60
N ILE A 213 -1.07 4.29 5.64
CA ILE A 213 -0.08 4.80 4.70
C ILE A 213 0.96 5.66 5.43
N LEU A 214 0.53 6.55 6.32
CA LEU A 214 1.42 7.38 7.15
C LEU A 214 2.27 6.51 8.08
N LEU A 215 1.69 5.47 8.69
CA LEU A 215 2.40 4.45 9.46
C LEU A 215 3.47 3.76 8.58
N GLY A 216 3.10 3.34 7.38
CA GLY A 216 4.02 2.76 6.41
C GLY A 216 5.16 3.71 6.03
N MET A 217 4.86 5.00 5.79
CA MET A 217 5.89 6.01 5.53
C MET A 217 6.84 6.19 6.72
N ALA A 218 6.33 6.15 7.95
CA ALA A 218 7.15 6.21 9.15
C ALA A 218 8.08 4.99 9.24
N LEU A 219 7.56 3.78 9.03
CA LEU A 219 8.34 2.53 9.01
C LEU A 219 9.43 2.54 7.92
N GLY A 220 9.10 2.98 6.71
CA GLY A 220 10.04 3.04 5.59
C GLY A 220 11.26 3.93 5.86
N ARG A 221 11.18 4.82 6.85
CA ARG A 221 12.28 5.68 7.33
C ARG A 221 13.08 5.05 8.48
N MET A 222 12.63 3.91 9.02
CA MET A 222 13.33 3.20 10.10
C MET A 222 14.43 2.27 9.56
N PRO A 223 15.39 1.85 10.39
CA PRO A 223 16.42 0.88 10.05
C PRO A 223 15.87 -0.56 10.03
N LEU A 224 15.07 -0.90 9.02
CA LEU A 224 14.40 -2.20 8.86
C LEU A 224 15.38 -3.38 8.69
N ASP A 225 16.65 -3.11 8.46
CA ASP A 225 17.73 -4.08 8.37
C ASP A 225 18.22 -4.58 9.74
N ARG A 226 17.81 -3.94 10.85
CA ARG A 226 18.21 -4.29 12.22
C ARG A 226 17.23 -5.28 12.86
N PRO A 227 17.66 -6.47 13.30
CA PRO A 227 16.77 -7.47 13.90
C PRO A 227 15.98 -6.95 15.11
N GLY A 228 16.61 -6.14 15.97
CA GLY A 228 15.92 -5.55 17.12
C GLY A 228 14.80 -4.57 16.74
N VAL A 229 14.91 -3.88 15.59
CA VAL A 229 13.83 -3.04 15.06
C VAL A 229 12.72 -3.92 14.52
N ALA A 230 13.05 -4.97 13.76
CA ALA A 230 12.09 -5.93 13.24
C ALA A 230 11.29 -6.61 14.35
N ALA A 231 11.97 -7.07 15.40
CA ALA A 231 11.32 -7.69 16.56
C ALA A 231 10.36 -6.72 17.29
N ARG A 232 10.77 -5.45 17.46
CA ARG A 232 9.89 -4.41 18.07
C ARG A 232 8.66 -4.15 17.21
N ILE A 233 8.83 -4.05 15.88
CA ILE A 233 7.71 -3.86 14.95
C ILE A 233 6.74 -5.04 15.06
N ALA A 234 7.24 -6.29 15.06
CA ALA A 234 6.42 -7.49 15.23
C ALA A 234 5.69 -7.50 16.58
N ALA A 235 6.38 -7.21 17.69
CA ALA A 235 5.80 -7.22 19.03
C ALA A 235 4.74 -6.12 19.20
N ILE A 236 5.03 -4.88 18.76
CA ILE A 236 4.05 -3.77 18.80
C ILE A 236 2.85 -4.11 17.93
N GLY A 237 3.08 -4.66 16.72
CA GLY A 237 2.01 -5.05 15.82
C GLY A 237 1.10 -6.12 16.42
N THR A 238 1.69 -7.20 16.94
CA THR A 238 0.91 -8.27 17.61
C THR A 238 0.14 -7.72 18.81
N GLY A 239 0.80 -6.92 19.66
CA GLY A 239 0.15 -6.29 20.81
C GLY A 239 -1.02 -5.40 20.40
N ALA A 240 -0.86 -4.55 19.38
CA ALA A 240 -1.92 -3.69 18.88
C ALA A 240 -3.10 -4.49 18.31
N ALA A 241 -2.83 -5.54 17.52
CA ALA A 241 -3.86 -6.41 16.97
C ALA A 241 -4.66 -7.12 18.05
N VAL A 242 -3.98 -7.70 19.04
CA VAL A 242 -4.62 -8.40 20.16
C VAL A 242 -5.45 -7.44 21.02
N LEU A 243 -4.88 -6.28 21.37
CA LEU A 243 -5.56 -5.29 22.19
C LEU A 243 -6.78 -4.70 21.49
N ALA A 244 -6.67 -4.37 20.19
CA ALA A 244 -7.81 -3.84 19.44
C ALA A 244 -8.92 -4.89 19.28
N THR A 245 -8.57 -6.15 19.03
CA THR A 245 -9.55 -7.24 18.97
C THR A 245 -10.24 -7.46 20.32
N ALA A 246 -9.46 -7.55 21.39
CA ALA A 246 -10.01 -7.74 22.74
C ALA A 246 -10.90 -6.56 23.18
N ALA A 247 -10.46 -5.34 22.88
CA ALA A 247 -11.23 -4.12 23.17
C ALA A 247 -12.56 -4.09 22.40
N GLY A 248 -12.55 -4.41 21.10
CA GLY A 248 -13.76 -4.46 20.27
C GLY A 248 -14.75 -5.49 20.80
N MET A 249 -14.28 -6.71 21.06
CA MET A 249 -15.14 -7.77 21.62
C MET A 249 -15.70 -7.41 23.01
N ALA A 250 -14.86 -6.87 23.89
CA ALA A 250 -15.30 -6.48 25.24
C ALA A 250 -16.29 -5.31 25.21
N LEU A 251 -16.05 -4.32 24.33
CA LEU A 251 -16.90 -3.14 24.22
C LEU A 251 -18.25 -3.50 23.56
N ALA A 252 -18.24 -4.32 22.51
CA ALA A 252 -19.47 -4.84 21.90
C ALA A 252 -20.32 -5.64 22.91
N ALA A 253 -19.69 -6.52 23.70
CA ALA A 253 -20.37 -7.27 24.75
C ALA A 253 -20.94 -6.34 25.84
N LEU A 254 -20.19 -5.31 26.25
CA LEU A 254 -20.64 -4.34 27.27
C LEU A 254 -21.82 -3.51 26.74
N LEU A 255 -21.72 -2.98 25.52
CA LEU A 255 -22.82 -2.19 24.93
C LEU A 255 -24.05 -3.05 24.68
N GLY A 256 -23.92 -4.29 24.24
CA GLY A 256 -25.04 -5.25 24.12
C GLY A 256 -25.74 -5.56 25.46
N THR A 257 -25.05 -5.38 26.60
CA THR A 257 -25.68 -5.53 27.94
C THR A 257 -26.26 -4.24 28.48
N LEU A 258 -25.65 -3.08 28.17
CA LEU A 258 -26.06 -1.77 28.68
C LEU A 258 -27.19 -1.11 27.88
N ALA A 259 -27.17 -1.34 26.57
CA ALA A 259 -28.12 -0.81 25.60
C ALA A 259 -28.55 -1.94 24.63
N PRO A 260 -29.25 -2.96 25.10
CA PRO A 260 -29.63 -4.12 24.28
C PRO A 260 -30.55 -3.75 23.12
N GLU A 261 -31.31 -2.68 23.25
CA GLU A 261 -32.14 -2.13 22.19
C GLU A 261 -31.35 -1.56 21.02
N VAL A 262 -30.09 -1.16 21.24
CA VAL A 262 -29.19 -0.57 20.22
C VAL A 262 -28.14 -1.57 19.77
N TYR A 263 -27.58 -2.37 20.68
CA TYR A 263 -26.40 -3.25 20.43
C TYR A 263 -26.68 -4.72 20.71
N GLY A 264 -27.92 -5.11 20.98
CA GLY A 264 -28.31 -6.48 21.24
C GLY A 264 -28.48 -7.29 19.93
N PRO A 265 -28.61 -8.63 20.04
CA PRO A 265 -28.74 -9.51 18.87
C PRO A 265 -29.98 -9.21 18.00
N GLU A 266 -31.04 -8.65 18.60
CA GLU A 266 -32.27 -8.26 17.88
C GLU A 266 -32.03 -6.99 17.05
N ALA A 267 -31.29 -6.02 17.56
CA ALA A 267 -30.90 -4.81 16.84
C ALA A 267 -29.94 -5.13 15.69
N GLU A 268 -28.96 -6.00 15.90
CA GLU A 268 -28.04 -6.46 14.85
C GLU A 268 -28.79 -7.19 13.74
N SER A 269 -29.80 -8.02 14.09
CA SER A 269 -30.64 -8.70 13.10
C SER A 269 -31.50 -7.72 12.31
N ALA A 270 -32.07 -6.71 12.96
CA ALA A 270 -32.89 -5.67 12.32
C ALA A 270 -32.06 -4.81 11.36
N ALA A 271 -30.88 -4.37 11.78
CA ALA A 271 -29.93 -3.62 10.93
C ALA A 271 -29.47 -4.42 9.71
N SER A 272 -29.21 -5.73 9.89
CA SER A 272 -28.84 -6.62 8.79
C SER A 272 -29.97 -6.84 7.79
N SER A 273 -31.21 -6.89 8.26
CA SER A 273 -32.40 -7.04 7.41
C SER A 273 -32.69 -5.77 6.61
N ALA A 274 -32.58 -4.60 7.24
CA ALA A 274 -32.75 -3.31 6.58
C ALA A 274 -31.79 -3.10 5.41
N VAL A 275 -30.51 -3.49 5.57
CA VAL A 275 -29.51 -3.41 4.49
C VAL A 275 -29.87 -4.30 3.28
N VAL A 276 -30.57 -5.42 3.50
CA VAL A 276 -31.01 -6.32 2.41
C VAL A 276 -32.24 -5.78 1.70
N GLU A 277 -33.16 -5.12 2.43
CA GLU A 277 -34.37 -4.52 1.84
C GLU A 277 -34.03 -3.25 1.03
N ASP A 278 -33.15 -2.39 1.53
CA ASP A 278 -32.72 -1.16 0.83
C ASP A 278 -31.99 -1.42 -0.49
N SER A 279 -31.38 -2.59 -0.64
CA SER A 279 -30.76 -3.02 -1.91
C SER A 279 -31.76 -3.48 -2.99
N ALA A 280 -33.05 -3.61 -2.66
CA ALA A 280 -34.08 -4.15 -3.55
C ALA A 280 -35.07 -3.09 -4.09
N GLU A 281 -35.13 -1.90 -3.51
CA GLU A 281 -36.07 -0.83 -3.86
C GLU A 281 -35.36 0.50 -4.16
N GLU A 282 -34.62 0.59 -5.29
CA GLU A 282 -34.33 1.86 -5.93
C GLU A 282 -35.57 2.34 -6.72
N GLU A 283 -36.65 2.69 -6.05
CA GLU A 283 -37.66 3.58 -6.62
C GLU A 283 -37.19 5.03 -6.42
N ASP A 284 -37.23 5.84 -7.51
CA ASP A 284 -37.00 7.28 -7.52
C ASP A 284 -38.02 7.98 -6.59
N GLU A 285 -37.80 7.94 -5.28
CA GLU A 285 -38.53 8.75 -4.33
C GLU A 285 -38.20 10.23 -4.61
N PRO A 286 -39.24 11.10 -4.73
CA PRO A 286 -39.00 12.52 -4.92
C PRO A 286 -38.20 13.05 -3.73
N GLY A 287 -37.03 13.64 -4.02
CA GLY A 287 -36.05 14.05 -3.02
C GLY A 287 -36.72 14.74 -1.83
N LEU A 288 -36.44 14.24 -0.63
CA LEU A 288 -36.94 14.75 0.63
C LEU A 288 -36.65 16.25 0.76
N GLY A 289 -37.67 17.11 0.84
CA GLY A 289 -37.50 18.52 1.16
C GLY A 289 -37.06 18.67 2.63
N TRP A 290 -36.76 19.90 3.04
CA TRP A 290 -36.37 20.17 4.44
C TRP A 290 -37.37 19.68 5.49
N ASP A 291 -38.64 19.52 5.12
CA ASP A 291 -39.69 19.02 6.02
C ASP A 291 -39.51 17.54 6.35
N GLY A 292 -39.05 16.71 5.40
CA GLY A 292 -38.75 15.29 5.62
C GLY A 292 -37.34 15.02 6.15
N TYR A 293 -36.40 15.96 6.01
CA TYR A 293 -35.04 15.79 6.44
C TYR A 293 -34.88 15.47 7.93
N GLY A 294 -35.64 16.17 8.78
CA GLY A 294 -35.63 15.96 10.24
C GLY A 294 -36.15 14.58 10.63
N GLU A 295 -37.17 14.10 9.94
CA GLU A 295 -37.75 12.77 10.14
C GLU A 295 -36.76 11.68 9.73
N SER A 296 -36.20 11.78 8.54
CA SER A 296 -35.17 10.82 8.06
C SER A 296 -33.92 10.79 8.95
N LEU A 297 -33.51 11.95 9.49
CA LEU A 297 -32.39 11.99 10.44
C LEU A 297 -32.77 11.36 11.79
N ALA A 298 -34.03 11.46 12.21
CA ALA A 298 -34.52 10.86 13.44
C ALA A 298 -34.73 9.34 13.34
N GLU A 299 -34.96 8.82 12.12
CA GLU A 299 -35.07 7.39 11.84
C GLU A 299 -33.69 6.68 11.89
N MET A 300 -32.61 7.41 11.64
CA MET A 300 -31.26 6.88 11.87
C MET A 300 -31.03 6.68 13.37
N ASP A 301 -30.35 5.61 13.76
CA ASP A 301 -29.86 5.42 15.12
C ASP A 301 -28.44 5.99 15.28
N PRO A 302 -28.28 7.25 15.73
CA PRO A 302 -26.97 7.85 15.87
C PRO A 302 -26.04 7.11 16.85
N ALA A 303 -26.64 6.46 17.88
CA ALA A 303 -25.86 5.71 18.87
C ALA A 303 -25.24 4.45 18.25
N TRP A 304 -26.02 3.74 17.43
CA TRP A 304 -25.55 2.57 16.67
C TRP A 304 -24.47 2.97 15.68
N GLU A 305 -24.75 3.90 14.76
CA GLU A 305 -23.84 4.32 13.69
C GLU A 305 -22.51 4.83 14.23
N LEU A 306 -22.54 5.74 15.21
CA LEU A 306 -21.33 6.26 15.83
C LEU A 306 -20.59 5.19 16.66
N GLY A 307 -21.30 4.30 17.30
CA GLY A 307 -20.73 3.15 18.01
C GLY A 307 -19.97 2.24 17.05
N GLU A 308 -20.62 1.79 15.99
CA GLU A 308 -20.02 0.93 14.96
C GLU A 308 -18.79 1.57 14.31
N SER A 309 -18.79 2.89 14.07
CA SER A 309 -17.64 3.60 13.55
C SER A 309 -16.38 3.51 14.41
N VAL A 310 -16.55 3.18 15.70
CA VAL A 310 -15.44 3.02 16.65
C VAL A 310 -15.12 1.56 16.91
N ILE A 311 -16.14 0.73 17.22
CA ILE A 311 -15.95 -0.61 17.81
C ILE A 311 -15.94 -1.74 16.79
N SER A 312 -16.51 -1.57 15.60
CA SER A 312 -16.65 -2.63 14.62
C SER A 312 -15.29 -3.27 14.28
N LEU A 313 -15.30 -4.60 14.22
CA LEU A 313 -14.18 -5.40 13.76
C LEU A 313 -14.46 -6.01 12.38
N THR A 314 -15.59 -5.63 11.77
CA THR A 314 -15.97 -6.11 10.45
C THR A 314 -14.95 -5.67 9.40
N PRO A 315 -14.53 -6.54 8.48
CA PRO A 315 -13.63 -6.17 7.39
C PRO A 315 -14.22 -5.02 6.56
N HIS A 316 -13.41 -4.01 6.31
CA HIS A 316 -13.78 -2.80 5.53
C HIS A 316 -14.82 -1.87 6.20
N SER A 317 -15.15 -2.06 7.47
CA SER A 317 -15.97 -1.11 8.22
C SER A 317 -15.34 0.29 8.26
N GLY A 318 -14.02 0.35 8.19
CA GLY A 318 -13.27 1.59 8.33
C GLY A 318 -13.26 2.13 9.76
N SER A 319 -13.72 1.35 10.73
CA SER A 319 -13.79 1.74 12.14
C SER A 319 -12.42 1.98 12.77
N THR A 320 -12.43 2.68 13.90
CA THR A 320 -11.21 2.94 14.68
C THR A 320 -10.52 1.63 15.08
N LEU A 321 -11.25 0.67 15.65
CA LEU A 321 -10.65 -0.59 16.12
C LEU A 321 -10.22 -1.49 14.95
N GLU A 322 -10.91 -1.50 13.81
CA GLU A 322 -10.44 -2.19 12.60
C GLU A 322 -9.10 -1.63 12.12
N ILE A 323 -8.93 -0.30 12.09
CA ILE A 323 -7.67 0.35 11.68
C ILE A 323 -6.52 -0.10 12.58
N PHE A 324 -6.71 -0.10 13.90
CA PHE A 324 -5.68 -0.54 14.85
C PHE A 324 -5.40 -2.04 14.76
N ARG A 325 -6.44 -2.88 14.64
CA ARG A 325 -6.30 -4.32 14.48
C ARG A 325 -5.55 -4.67 13.20
N SER A 326 -6.02 -4.17 12.08
CA SER A 326 -5.45 -4.49 10.76
C SER A 326 -4.07 -3.86 10.57
N GLY A 327 -3.85 -2.64 11.08
CA GLY A 327 -2.54 -2.02 11.16
C GLY A 327 -1.59 -2.83 12.04
N GLY A 328 -2.05 -3.34 13.16
CA GLY A 328 -1.31 -4.25 14.05
C GLY A 328 -0.93 -5.55 13.36
N ILE A 329 -1.87 -6.21 12.66
CA ILE A 329 -1.60 -7.42 11.86
C ILE A 329 -0.56 -7.12 10.77
N ALA A 330 -0.69 -6.02 10.06
CA ALA A 330 0.27 -5.61 9.04
C ALA A 330 1.69 -5.42 9.61
N LEU A 331 1.81 -4.78 10.79
CA LEU A 331 3.08 -4.63 11.50
C LEU A 331 3.65 -5.99 11.93
N ALA A 332 2.83 -6.87 12.48
CA ALA A 332 3.23 -8.22 12.91
C ALA A 332 3.77 -9.04 11.73
N VAL A 333 3.07 -9.02 10.60
CA VAL A 333 3.48 -9.71 9.36
C VAL A 333 4.79 -9.10 8.82
N ILE A 334 4.88 -7.78 8.68
CA ILE A 334 6.09 -7.12 8.18
C ILE A 334 7.27 -7.38 9.12
N GLY A 335 7.09 -7.21 10.43
CA GLY A 335 8.13 -7.43 11.43
C GLY A 335 8.61 -8.88 11.45
N GLY A 336 7.68 -9.85 11.42
CA GLY A 336 7.98 -11.27 11.33
C GLY A 336 8.77 -11.64 10.07
N LEU A 337 8.33 -11.13 8.91
CA LEU A 337 9.03 -11.35 7.65
C LEU A 337 10.43 -10.71 7.62
N LEU A 338 10.63 -9.55 8.24
CA LEU A 338 11.95 -8.93 8.36
C LEU A 338 12.93 -9.81 9.13
N LEU A 339 12.44 -10.62 10.10
CA LEU A 339 13.26 -11.57 10.87
C LEU A 339 13.59 -12.82 10.07
N ILE A 340 12.61 -13.40 9.35
CA ILE A 340 12.75 -14.74 8.75
C ILE A 340 13.08 -14.72 7.25
N ALA A 341 12.78 -13.65 6.52
CA ALA A 341 12.93 -13.66 5.06
C ALA A 341 14.39 -13.75 4.58
N ARG A 342 15.34 -13.26 5.38
CA ARG A 342 16.77 -13.33 5.01
C ARG A 342 17.33 -14.77 5.06
N PRO A 343 17.15 -15.56 6.13
CA PRO A 343 17.57 -16.98 6.13
C PRO A 343 16.79 -17.82 5.11
N LEU A 344 15.49 -17.55 4.91
CA LEU A 344 14.62 -18.30 4.00
C LEU A 344 14.58 -17.73 2.58
N ARG A 345 15.50 -16.85 2.21
CA ARG A 345 15.44 -16.04 0.97
C ARG A 345 15.24 -16.85 -0.32
N TRP A 346 15.85 -18.04 -0.40
CA TRP A 346 15.74 -18.89 -1.59
C TRP A 346 14.39 -19.64 -1.64
N LEU A 347 13.87 -20.07 -0.49
CA LEU A 347 12.54 -20.67 -0.38
C LEU A 347 11.46 -19.64 -0.73
N LEU A 348 11.64 -18.39 -0.28
CA LEU A 348 10.72 -17.29 -0.52
C LEU A 348 10.96 -16.57 -1.87
N LEU A 349 11.82 -17.11 -2.73
CA LEU A 349 12.14 -16.50 -4.03
C LEU A 349 10.90 -16.29 -4.93
N PRO A 350 9.96 -17.25 -5.07
CA PRO A 350 8.76 -17.02 -5.90
C PRO A 350 7.89 -15.89 -5.36
N LEU A 351 7.72 -15.80 -4.04
CA LEU A 351 7.01 -14.70 -3.38
C LEU A 351 7.75 -13.37 -3.59
N SER A 352 9.10 -13.37 -3.46
CA SER A 352 9.90 -12.16 -3.74
C SER A 352 9.79 -11.72 -5.19
N ALA A 353 9.71 -12.65 -6.14
CA ALA A 353 9.52 -12.36 -7.55
C ALA A 353 8.15 -11.71 -7.80
N MET A 354 7.07 -12.31 -7.31
CA MET A 354 5.71 -11.77 -7.41
C MET A 354 5.60 -10.39 -6.75
N GLY A 355 6.03 -10.26 -5.50
CA GLY A 355 5.96 -8.99 -4.76
C GLY A 355 6.91 -7.92 -5.29
N SER A 356 7.87 -8.27 -6.17
CA SER A 356 8.70 -7.30 -6.88
C SER A 356 7.99 -6.59 -8.03
N MET A 357 6.85 -7.12 -8.46
CA MET A 357 5.99 -6.57 -9.51
C MET A 357 4.50 -6.59 -9.09
N PRO A 358 4.18 -5.94 -7.95
CA PRO A 358 2.85 -6.04 -7.35
C PRO A 358 1.75 -5.45 -8.23
N LEU A 359 2.03 -4.36 -8.95
CA LEU A 359 1.07 -3.74 -9.86
C LEU A 359 0.71 -4.68 -11.01
N THR A 360 1.72 -5.33 -11.61
CA THR A 360 1.50 -6.31 -12.67
C THR A 360 0.73 -7.53 -12.15
N ALA A 361 1.13 -8.09 -11.00
CA ALA A 361 0.49 -9.26 -10.42
C ALA A 361 -0.98 -9.00 -10.07
N TYR A 362 -1.27 -7.87 -9.44
CA TYR A 362 -2.63 -7.44 -9.10
C TYR A 362 -3.49 -7.21 -10.36
N SER A 363 -2.97 -6.49 -11.36
CA SER A 363 -3.72 -6.24 -12.60
C SER A 363 -4.01 -7.54 -13.37
N VAL A 364 -3.06 -8.47 -13.43
CA VAL A 364 -3.29 -9.79 -14.06
C VAL A 364 -4.35 -10.57 -13.30
N HIS A 365 -4.36 -10.52 -11.97
CA HIS A 365 -5.42 -11.13 -11.18
C HIS A 365 -6.80 -10.56 -11.53
N LEU A 366 -6.96 -9.23 -11.53
CA LEU A 366 -8.25 -8.59 -11.86
C LEU A 366 -8.71 -8.95 -13.30
N VAL A 367 -7.80 -8.93 -14.28
CA VAL A 367 -8.11 -9.37 -15.63
C VAL A 367 -8.54 -10.83 -15.64
N SER A 368 -7.93 -11.69 -14.80
CA SER A 368 -8.34 -13.10 -14.73
C SER A 368 -9.73 -13.29 -14.15
N LEU A 369 -10.21 -12.41 -13.27
CA LEU A 369 -11.61 -12.44 -12.79
C LEU A 369 -12.59 -12.28 -13.95
N VAL A 370 -12.38 -11.25 -14.79
CA VAL A 370 -13.23 -11.01 -15.95
C VAL A 370 -13.20 -12.17 -16.95
N VAL A 371 -12.01 -12.78 -17.16
CA VAL A 371 -11.88 -13.92 -18.07
C VAL A 371 -12.58 -15.18 -17.56
N LEU A 372 -12.55 -15.39 -16.24
CA LEU A 372 -13.11 -16.61 -15.61
C LEU A 372 -14.59 -16.48 -15.28
N ALA A 373 -15.06 -15.30 -14.83
CA ALA A 373 -16.39 -15.08 -14.30
C ALA A 373 -17.28 -14.21 -15.21
N SER A 374 -16.78 -13.67 -16.33
CA SER A 374 -17.38 -12.59 -17.13
C SER A 374 -17.38 -11.22 -16.43
N PRO A 375 -17.62 -10.10 -17.14
CA PRO A 375 -17.82 -8.80 -16.54
C PRO A 375 -19.00 -8.82 -15.54
N GLY A 376 -18.77 -8.31 -14.31
CA GLY A 376 -19.76 -8.31 -13.22
C GLY A 376 -20.02 -9.67 -12.58
N GLY A 377 -19.43 -10.75 -13.11
CA GLY A 377 -19.60 -12.10 -12.57
C GLY A 377 -18.76 -12.36 -11.32
N TRP A 378 -19.18 -13.37 -10.56
CA TRP A 378 -18.55 -13.79 -9.31
C TRP A 378 -18.20 -15.28 -9.33
N ILE A 379 -17.05 -15.64 -8.71
CA ILE A 379 -16.61 -17.02 -8.48
C ILE A 379 -16.24 -17.17 -7.01
N ALA A 380 -16.75 -18.22 -6.35
CA ALA A 380 -16.33 -18.63 -5.01
C ALA A 380 -15.86 -20.10 -5.09
N ASP A 381 -14.55 -20.29 -5.30
CA ASP A 381 -13.93 -21.63 -5.36
C ASP A 381 -12.46 -21.57 -4.92
N ASN A 382 -12.13 -22.26 -3.86
CA ASN A 382 -10.77 -22.35 -3.33
C ASN A 382 -9.78 -23.02 -4.30
N ARG A 383 -10.25 -23.85 -5.26
CA ARG A 383 -9.40 -24.42 -6.32
C ARG A 383 -8.96 -23.33 -7.28
N VAL A 384 -9.88 -22.42 -7.65
CA VAL A 384 -9.56 -21.25 -8.48
C VAL A 384 -8.59 -20.33 -7.76
N TRP A 385 -8.76 -20.12 -6.44
CA TRP A 385 -7.80 -19.36 -5.64
C TRP A 385 -6.40 -19.96 -5.72
N VAL A 386 -6.26 -21.27 -5.39
CA VAL A 386 -4.96 -21.97 -5.40
C VAL A 386 -4.35 -21.96 -6.80
N ALA A 387 -5.12 -22.24 -7.83
CA ALA A 387 -4.65 -22.24 -9.23
C ALA A 387 -4.15 -20.85 -9.66
N SER A 388 -4.90 -19.79 -9.34
CA SER A 388 -4.53 -18.40 -9.63
C SER A 388 -3.26 -17.98 -8.88
N ALA A 389 -3.16 -18.34 -7.59
CA ALA A 389 -1.99 -18.08 -6.76
C ALA A 389 -0.73 -18.76 -7.32
N LEU A 390 -0.80 -20.05 -7.61
CA LEU A 390 0.32 -20.81 -8.17
C LEU A 390 0.69 -20.31 -9.58
N GLY A 391 -0.30 -20.06 -10.43
CA GLY A 391 -0.10 -19.53 -11.78
C GLY A 391 0.64 -18.19 -11.75
N LEU A 392 0.23 -17.26 -10.88
CA LEU A 392 0.89 -15.96 -10.72
C LEU A 392 2.30 -16.10 -10.13
N LEU A 393 2.52 -16.96 -9.15
CA LEU A 393 3.86 -17.21 -8.60
C LEU A 393 4.82 -17.72 -9.69
N VAL A 394 4.39 -18.68 -10.49
CA VAL A 394 5.17 -19.23 -11.61
C VAL A 394 5.41 -18.16 -12.67
N ALA A 395 4.37 -17.47 -13.11
CA ALA A 395 4.47 -16.44 -14.16
C ALA A 395 5.38 -15.29 -13.75
N CYS A 396 5.23 -14.76 -12.53
CA CYS A 396 6.07 -13.67 -12.02
C CYS A 396 7.54 -14.11 -11.83
N THR A 397 7.78 -15.36 -11.42
CA THR A 397 9.13 -15.89 -11.27
C THR A 397 9.80 -16.05 -12.64
N ALA A 398 9.11 -16.64 -13.61
CA ALA A 398 9.58 -16.77 -14.98
C ALA A 398 9.84 -15.40 -15.63
N TRP A 399 8.91 -14.44 -15.46
CA TRP A 399 9.10 -13.08 -15.95
C TRP A 399 10.31 -12.40 -15.32
N SER A 400 10.50 -12.52 -14.01
CA SER A 400 11.65 -11.95 -13.31
C SER A 400 12.98 -12.51 -13.83
N ALA A 401 13.02 -13.82 -14.08
CA ALA A 401 14.19 -14.48 -14.66
C ALA A 401 14.50 -13.98 -16.08
N LEU A 402 13.49 -13.89 -16.94
CA LEU A 402 13.64 -13.61 -18.36
C LEU A 402 13.74 -12.12 -18.69
N LYS A 403 12.91 -11.30 -18.03
CA LYS A 403 12.70 -9.88 -18.37
C LYS A 403 13.04 -8.91 -17.21
N GLY A 404 13.15 -9.40 -15.97
CA GLY A 404 13.40 -8.58 -14.76
C GLY A 404 12.14 -7.86 -14.29
N ARG A 405 12.19 -6.51 -14.22
CA ARG A 405 11.07 -5.69 -13.72
C ARG A 405 9.77 -5.94 -14.48
N GLY A 406 8.64 -5.99 -13.77
CA GLY A 406 7.31 -6.16 -14.34
C GLY A 406 6.94 -5.09 -15.39
N PRO A 407 6.02 -5.40 -16.31
CA PRO A 407 5.65 -4.47 -17.38
C PRO A 407 5.01 -3.19 -16.86
N LEU A 408 4.04 -3.27 -15.95
CA LEU A 408 3.37 -2.08 -15.40
C LEU A 408 4.29 -1.27 -14.47
N GLU A 409 5.22 -1.94 -13.76
CA GLU A 409 6.28 -1.28 -13.00
C GLU A 409 7.26 -0.50 -13.90
N ARG A 410 7.43 -0.93 -15.14
CA ARG A 410 8.23 -0.16 -16.14
C ARG A 410 7.48 1.09 -16.58
N VAL A 411 6.17 0.97 -16.84
CA VAL A 411 5.31 2.10 -17.23
C VAL A 411 5.31 3.17 -16.14
N THR A 412 5.02 2.79 -14.90
CA THR A 412 5.00 3.73 -13.76
C THR A 412 6.36 4.35 -13.47
N ALA A 413 7.45 3.57 -13.62
CA ALA A 413 8.81 4.10 -13.48
C ALA A 413 9.19 5.04 -14.64
N TRP A 414 8.72 4.79 -15.85
CA TRP A 414 8.90 5.68 -17.00
C TRP A 414 8.17 7.00 -16.78
N ALA A 415 6.89 6.97 -16.39
CA ALA A 415 6.09 8.16 -16.10
C ALA A 415 6.73 9.01 -14.99
N ALA A 416 7.18 8.37 -13.90
CA ALA A 416 7.88 9.03 -12.81
C ALA A 416 9.16 9.74 -13.28
N ARG A 417 9.98 9.05 -14.09
CA ARG A 417 11.22 9.65 -14.62
C ARG A 417 10.93 10.81 -15.56
N ARG A 418 9.97 10.67 -16.47
CA ARG A 418 9.60 11.73 -17.43
C ARG A 418 9.12 12.97 -16.69
N ALA A 419 8.21 12.83 -15.73
CA ALA A 419 7.72 13.92 -14.92
C ALA A 419 8.84 14.61 -14.11
N GLY A 420 9.72 13.82 -13.47
CA GLY A 420 10.84 14.37 -12.71
C GLY A 420 11.87 15.10 -13.59
N GLN A 421 12.10 14.63 -14.82
CA GLN A 421 13.02 15.26 -15.78
C GLN A 421 12.47 16.55 -16.39
N ALA A 422 11.14 16.70 -16.45
CA ALA A 422 10.49 17.92 -16.95
C ALA A 422 10.71 19.12 -16.01
N VAL A 423 11.11 18.89 -14.75
CA VAL A 423 11.42 19.96 -13.80
C VAL A 423 12.93 20.28 -13.85
N PRO A 424 13.33 21.54 -14.13
CA PRO A 424 14.73 21.96 -14.14
C PRO A 424 15.45 21.63 -12.83
N ALA A 425 16.78 21.39 -12.89
CA ALA A 425 17.58 21.34 -11.67
C ALA A 425 17.58 22.68 -10.99
N ALA A 426 17.36 22.72 -9.69
CA ALA A 426 17.64 23.93 -8.92
C ALA A 426 19.10 24.33 -9.17
N ALA A 427 19.35 25.60 -9.47
CA ALA A 427 20.71 26.12 -9.56
C ALA A 427 21.47 25.81 -8.25
N PRO A 428 22.73 25.38 -8.28
CA PRO A 428 23.51 25.22 -7.07
C PRO A 428 23.48 26.54 -6.30
N GLY A 429 23.04 26.48 -5.05
CA GLY A 429 23.07 27.64 -4.16
C GLY A 429 24.48 28.22 -4.09
N PRO A 430 24.64 29.53 -3.81
CA PRO A 430 25.95 30.13 -3.67
C PRO A 430 26.77 29.34 -2.65
N ALA A 431 28.00 28.98 -3.04
CA ALA A 431 28.93 28.29 -2.15
C ALA A 431 29.06 29.07 -0.81
N PRO A 432 29.07 28.39 0.33
CA PRO A 432 29.27 29.06 1.58
C PRO A 432 30.55 29.92 1.49
N ARG A 433 30.39 31.22 1.64
CA ARG A 433 31.54 32.14 1.71
C ARG A 433 32.44 31.61 2.81
N SER A 434 33.65 31.14 2.44
CA SER A 434 34.68 30.81 3.37
C SER A 434 34.93 32.06 4.22
N ALA A 435 34.57 31.98 5.49
CA ALA A 435 34.98 32.99 6.47
C ALA A 435 36.50 32.93 6.56
N VAL A 436 37.18 33.80 5.82
CA VAL A 436 38.58 34.09 6.03
C VAL A 436 38.65 34.83 7.37
N ARG A 437 39.20 34.18 8.37
CA ARG A 437 39.75 34.81 9.57
C ARG A 437 41.28 34.73 9.50
#